data_fe52d36698eae843574c744c56d96505
#
_entry.id   fe52d36698eae843574c744c56d96505
#
_cell.length_a   1.000
_cell.length_b   1.000
_cell.length_c   1.000
_cell.angle_alpha   90.00
_cell.angle_beta   90.00
_cell.angle_gamma   90.00
#
_symmetry.space_group_name_H-M   'P 1'
#
loop_
_entity.id
_entity.type
_entity.pdbx_description
1 polymer ?
#
loop_
_entity_poly.entity_id
_entity_poly.type
_entity_poly.pdbx_seq_one_letter_code
_entity_poly.pdbx_strand_id
1 'polypeptide(L)'
;MFDCAARFKGTSLNEQLLQGPNLTNTLVGTLLRFREEEIAFMGDIDSMFYQVRVRPEDTSFLRFLWWNDGNPSSNVVEFQMMVHLFGATSSPSCANFCLRKTAQDWTGHFSDETIKFLKTFMWMIVSSP
;
A
#
# COMPACT_ATOMS: atom_id res chain seq x y z
N MET A 1 -12.67 6.48 -6.57
CA MET A 1 -11.19 6.35 -6.54
C MET A 1 -10.62 7.72 -6.22
N PHE A 2 -9.64 7.79 -5.30
CA PHE A 2 -8.90 9.05 -5.06
C PHE A 2 -7.96 9.32 -6.23
N ASP A 3 -8.01 10.53 -6.77
CA ASP A 3 -7.00 11.01 -7.71
C ASP A 3 -6.01 11.93 -6.97
N CYS A 4 -4.97 11.31 -6.38
CA CYS A 4 -3.95 12.04 -5.62
C CYS A 4 -3.05 12.92 -6.50
N ALA A 5 -3.11 12.77 -7.83
CA ALA A 5 -2.38 13.58 -8.80
C ALA A 5 -3.19 14.79 -9.29
N ALA A 6 -4.52 14.81 -9.04
CA ALA A 6 -5.37 15.91 -9.43
C ALA A 6 -4.90 17.23 -8.79
N ARG A 7 -4.79 18.28 -9.61
CA ARG A 7 -4.31 19.59 -9.16
C ARG A 7 -5.46 20.51 -8.79
N PHE A 8 -5.31 21.14 -7.64
CA PHE A 8 -6.18 22.24 -7.21
C PHE A 8 -5.31 23.44 -6.81
N LYS A 9 -5.59 24.61 -7.36
CA LYS A 9 -4.79 25.84 -7.13
C LYS A 9 -3.28 25.64 -7.37
N GLY A 10 -2.93 24.86 -8.38
CA GLY A 10 -1.55 24.64 -8.81
C GLY A 10 -0.78 23.55 -8.07
N THR A 11 -1.38 22.88 -7.08
CA THR A 11 -0.74 21.79 -6.33
C THR A 11 -1.61 20.53 -6.29
N SER A 12 -0.99 19.36 -6.07
CA SER A 12 -1.67 18.09 -5.86
C SER A 12 -1.24 17.46 -4.53
N LEU A 13 -2.00 16.48 -4.04
CA LEU A 13 -1.64 15.73 -2.85
C LEU A 13 -0.28 15.06 -3.03
N ASN A 14 -0.04 14.43 -4.18
CA ASN A 14 1.22 13.73 -4.45
C ASN A 14 2.46 14.64 -4.46
N GLU A 15 2.30 15.92 -4.81
CA GLU A 15 3.40 16.88 -4.74
C GLU A 15 3.77 17.28 -3.30
N GLN A 16 2.88 17.05 -2.34
CA GLN A 16 3.09 17.34 -0.92
C GLN A 16 3.54 16.12 -0.12
N LEU A 17 3.45 14.92 -0.71
CA LEU A 17 3.83 13.67 -0.05
C LEU A 17 5.28 13.29 -0.39
N LEU A 18 6.01 12.83 0.61
CA LEU A 18 7.30 12.17 0.39
C LEU A 18 7.05 10.77 -0.17
N GLN A 19 7.69 10.45 -1.28
CA GLN A 19 7.58 9.12 -1.90
C GLN A 19 8.09 8.00 -0.99
N GLY A 20 9.10 8.29 -0.18
CA GLY A 20 9.81 7.30 0.60
C GLY A 20 10.81 6.47 -0.23
N PRO A 21 11.61 5.62 0.42
CA PRO A 21 12.60 4.79 -0.24
C PRO A 21 11.93 3.72 -1.11
N ASN A 22 12.57 3.38 -2.23
CA ASN A 22 12.17 2.20 -2.98
C ASN A 22 12.62 0.94 -2.23
N LEU A 23 11.67 0.26 -1.61
CA LEU A 23 11.89 -0.97 -0.86
C LEU A 23 11.61 -2.23 -1.69
N THR A 24 11.32 -2.10 -2.99
CA THR A 24 11.03 -3.23 -3.88
C THR A 24 12.31 -3.87 -4.42
N ASN A 25 12.28 -5.16 -4.64
CA ASN A 25 13.35 -5.88 -5.34
C ASN A 25 13.26 -5.60 -6.85
N THR A 26 14.25 -5.92 -7.67
CA THR A 26 14.16 -5.74 -9.12
C THR A 26 13.31 -6.84 -9.78
N LEU A 27 12.51 -6.54 -10.80
CA LEU A 27 11.65 -7.51 -11.51
C LEU A 27 12.48 -8.70 -12.01
N VAL A 28 13.62 -8.42 -12.60
CA VAL A 28 14.53 -9.46 -13.10
C VAL A 28 14.97 -10.40 -11.98
N GLY A 29 15.37 -9.86 -10.82
CA GLY A 29 15.80 -10.67 -9.67
C GLY A 29 14.69 -11.60 -9.16
N THR A 30 13.44 -11.15 -9.21
CA THR A 30 12.30 -11.98 -8.82
C THR A 30 12.00 -13.06 -9.84
N LEU A 31 11.96 -12.71 -11.12
CA LEU A 31 11.69 -13.68 -12.16
C LEU A 31 12.78 -14.78 -12.21
N LEU A 32 14.03 -14.43 -11.91
CA LEU A 32 15.10 -15.42 -11.78
C LEU A 32 14.85 -16.35 -10.60
N ARG A 33 14.56 -15.80 -9.41
CA ARG A 33 14.25 -16.62 -8.21
C ARG A 33 12.99 -17.45 -8.37
N PHE A 34 11.98 -16.95 -9.07
CA PHE A 34 10.75 -17.69 -9.34
C PHE A 34 10.97 -18.95 -10.16
N ARG A 35 12.09 -19.04 -10.89
CA ARG A 35 12.49 -20.19 -11.71
C ARG A 35 13.59 -21.05 -11.10
N GLU A 36 14.01 -20.71 -9.89
CA GLU A 36 15.14 -21.39 -9.22
C GLU A 36 14.73 -22.77 -8.68
N GLU A 37 13.47 -22.91 -8.25
CA GLU A 37 12.93 -24.12 -7.66
C GLU A 37 11.88 -24.77 -8.57
N GLU A 38 11.67 -26.09 -8.40
CA GLU A 38 10.68 -26.85 -9.18
C GLU A 38 9.24 -26.42 -8.90
N ILE A 39 8.96 -25.94 -7.70
CA ILE A 39 7.62 -25.50 -7.28
C ILE A 39 7.67 -24.02 -6.99
N ALA A 40 6.81 -23.26 -7.67
CA ALA A 40 6.62 -21.85 -7.42
C ALA A 40 5.15 -21.54 -7.17
N PHE A 41 4.87 -20.60 -6.29
CA PHE A 41 3.50 -20.12 -6.04
C PHE A 41 3.48 -18.60 -5.96
N MET A 42 2.33 -18.05 -6.28
CA MET A 42 2.05 -16.63 -6.21
C MET A 42 0.92 -16.38 -5.22
N GLY A 43 0.96 -15.24 -4.57
CA GLY A 43 -0.11 -14.77 -3.72
C GLY A 43 -0.28 -13.27 -3.86
N ASP A 44 -1.36 -12.74 -3.33
CA ASP A 44 -1.64 -11.31 -3.27
C ASP A 44 -2.11 -10.94 -1.86
N ILE A 45 -1.89 -9.69 -1.46
CA ILE A 45 -2.45 -9.16 -0.22
C ILE A 45 -3.68 -8.34 -0.59
N ASP A 46 -4.84 -8.86 -0.22
CA ASP A 46 -6.09 -8.18 -0.47
C ASP A 46 -6.06 -6.78 0.13
N SER A 47 -6.37 -5.81 -0.74
CA SER A 47 -6.50 -4.41 -0.35
C SER A 47 -5.27 -3.86 0.40
N MET A 48 -4.05 -4.24 -0.01
CA MET A 48 -2.79 -4.03 0.73
C MET A 48 -2.65 -2.64 1.34
N PHE A 49 -2.96 -1.59 0.60
CA PHE A 49 -2.83 -0.22 1.12
C PHE A 49 -3.84 0.08 2.23
N TYR A 50 -5.02 -0.51 2.15
CA TYR A 50 -6.07 -0.34 3.17
C TYR A 50 -5.77 -1.11 4.48
N GLN A 51 -4.79 -2.01 4.48
CA GLN A 51 -4.31 -2.66 5.68
C GLN A 51 -3.38 -1.75 6.51
N VAL A 52 -2.91 -0.65 5.96
CA VAL A 52 -1.96 0.26 6.62
C VAL A 52 -2.69 1.52 7.08
N ARG A 53 -2.73 1.74 8.38
CA ARG A 53 -3.37 2.92 8.97
C ARG A 53 -2.53 4.17 8.79
N VAL A 54 -3.20 5.28 8.53
CA VAL A 54 -2.64 6.63 8.58
C VAL A 54 -2.72 7.15 10.01
N ARG A 55 -1.74 7.93 10.44
CA ARG A 55 -1.76 8.55 11.76
C ARG A 55 -2.96 9.50 11.88
N PRO A 56 -3.63 9.54 13.04
CA PRO A 56 -4.83 10.36 13.22
C PRO A 56 -4.64 11.84 12.84
N GLU A 57 -3.46 12.41 13.13
CA GLU A 57 -3.12 13.79 12.80
C GLU A 57 -3.02 14.07 11.29
N ASP A 58 -2.76 13.03 10.48
CA ASP A 58 -2.59 13.15 9.03
C ASP A 58 -3.87 12.82 8.25
N THR A 59 -4.88 12.22 8.86
CA THR A 59 -6.12 11.83 8.18
C THR A 59 -6.88 13.01 7.59
N SER A 60 -6.71 14.21 8.15
CA SER A 60 -7.32 15.45 7.65
C SER A 60 -6.88 15.83 6.23
N PHE A 61 -5.74 15.30 5.74
CA PHE A 61 -5.29 15.47 4.35
C PHE A 61 -5.96 14.51 3.37
N LEU A 62 -6.67 13.49 3.86
CA LEU A 62 -7.27 12.42 3.08
C LEU A 62 -8.80 12.51 3.12
N ARG A 63 -9.32 13.74 3.05
CA ARG A 63 -10.75 14.00 3.07
C ARG A 63 -11.37 13.84 1.69
N PHE A 64 -12.63 13.38 1.69
CA PHE A 64 -13.44 13.28 0.49
C PHE A 64 -14.93 13.54 0.80
N LEU A 65 -15.65 13.88 -0.22
CA LEU A 65 -17.09 14.09 -0.13
C LEU A 65 -17.82 12.85 -0.63
N TRP A 66 -18.81 12.42 0.11
CA TRP A 66 -19.68 11.31 -0.25
C TRP A 66 -21.10 11.54 0.26
N TRP A 67 -22.05 10.83 -0.31
CA TRP A 67 -23.41 10.88 0.16
C TRP A 67 -23.54 10.19 1.51
N ASN A 68 -24.32 10.80 2.40
CA ASN A 68 -24.68 10.14 3.65
C ASN A 68 -25.39 8.83 3.35
N ASP A 69 -25.05 7.76 4.07
CA ASP A 69 -25.58 6.40 3.88
C ASP A 69 -25.39 5.81 2.47
N GLY A 70 -24.49 6.40 1.66
CA GLY A 70 -24.23 5.93 0.29
C GLY A 70 -25.36 6.20 -0.70
N ASN A 71 -26.40 6.92 -0.31
CA ASN A 71 -27.56 7.24 -1.17
C ASN A 71 -27.34 8.57 -1.92
N PRO A 72 -27.28 8.57 -3.27
CA PRO A 72 -27.09 9.79 -4.07
C PRO A 72 -28.17 10.87 -3.87
N SER A 73 -29.32 10.52 -3.31
CA SER A 73 -30.39 11.46 -2.99
C SER A 73 -30.25 12.09 -1.59
N SER A 74 -29.29 11.65 -0.79
CA SER A 74 -29.01 12.19 0.54
C SER A 74 -28.02 13.36 0.47
N ASN A 75 -27.87 14.07 1.60
CA ASN A 75 -26.90 15.15 1.71
C ASN A 75 -25.46 14.63 1.54
N VAL A 76 -24.63 15.41 0.87
CA VAL A 76 -23.20 15.18 0.79
C VAL A 76 -22.54 15.57 2.10
N VAL A 77 -21.74 14.69 2.66
CA VAL A 77 -20.97 14.90 3.90
C VAL A 77 -19.48 14.65 3.66
N GLU A 78 -18.65 15.20 4.52
CA GLU A 78 -17.21 15.02 4.48
C GLU A 78 -16.82 13.76 5.26
N PHE A 79 -16.04 12.91 4.63
CA PHE A 79 -15.41 11.74 5.22
C PHE A 79 -13.89 11.87 5.21
N GLN A 80 -13.21 11.08 6.01
CA GLN A 80 -11.75 10.98 6.06
C GLN A 80 -11.32 9.53 5.90
N MET A 81 -10.33 9.28 5.04
CA MET A 81 -9.70 7.97 5.00
C MET A 81 -8.75 7.80 6.19
N MET A 82 -8.92 6.68 6.88
CA MET A 82 -8.10 6.29 8.03
C MET A 82 -6.93 5.38 7.65
N VAL A 83 -6.82 5.05 6.37
CA VAL A 83 -5.85 4.11 5.81
C VAL A 83 -5.18 4.69 4.58
N HIS A 84 -4.05 4.09 4.17
CA HIS A 84 -3.36 4.51 2.96
C HIS A 84 -4.22 4.35 1.72
N LEU A 85 -4.00 5.24 0.73
CA LEU A 85 -4.77 5.30 -0.49
C LEU A 85 -4.05 4.64 -1.66
N PHE A 86 -4.82 4.04 -2.54
CA PHE A 86 -4.36 3.72 -3.88
C PHE A 86 -4.17 5.04 -4.67
N GLY A 87 -3.01 5.21 -5.31
CA GLY A 87 -2.67 6.43 -6.06
C GLY A 87 -1.85 7.46 -5.28
N ALA A 88 -1.73 7.34 -3.95
CA ALA A 88 -0.80 8.18 -3.19
C ALA A 88 0.64 7.72 -3.38
N THR A 89 1.54 8.66 -3.69
CA THR A 89 2.95 8.37 -3.99
C THR A 89 3.72 7.71 -2.85
N SER A 90 3.29 7.93 -1.60
CA SER A 90 3.88 7.33 -0.39
C SER A 90 3.38 5.90 -0.09
N SER A 91 2.21 5.51 -0.61
CA SER A 91 1.56 4.25 -0.21
C SER A 91 2.39 3.00 -0.49
N PRO A 92 3.09 2.85 -1.64
CA PRO A 92 3.93 1.68 -1.89
C PRO A 92 5.08 1.54 -0.89
N SER A 93 5.76 2.63 -0.55
CA SER A 93 6.85 2.62 0.42
C SER A 93 6.36 2.27 1.82
N CYS A 94 5.26 2.88 2.26
CA CYS A 94 4.66 2.61 3.57
C CYS A 94 4.19 1.17 3.70
N ALA A 95 3.48 0.64 2.70
CA ALA A 95 3.00 -0.73 2.72
C ALA A 95 4.15 -1.75 2.76
N ASN A 96 5.18 -1.55 1.93
CA ASN A 96 6.38 -2.39 1.96
C ASN A 96 7.11 -2.31 3.31
N PHE A 97 7.21 -1.13 3.90
CA PHE A 97 7.81 -0.96 5.23
C PHE A 97 7.01 -1.74 6.29
N CYS A 98 5.69 -1.58 6.33
CA CYS A 98 4.83 -2.28 7.27
C CYS A 98 4.94 -3.80 7.13
N LEU A 99 4.95 -4.32 5.92
CA LEU A 99 5.10 -5.74 5.67
C LEU A 99 6.46 -6.27 6.14
N ARG A 100 7.56 -5.55 5.87
CA ARG A 100 8.89 -5.90 6.39
C ARG A 100 8.92 -5.87 7.90
N LYS A 101 8.32 -4.86 8.50
CA LYS A 101 8.24 -4.73 9.95
C LYS A 101 7.45 -5.88 10.56
N THR A 102 6.31 -6.24 9.99
CA THR A 102 5.53 -7.41 10.41
C THR A 102 6.38 -8.68 10.36
N ALA A 103 7.08 -8.93 9.25
CA ALA A 103 7.95 -10.10 9.14
C ALA A 103 9.09 -10.12 10.18
N GLN A 104 9.63 -8.94 10.55
CA GLN A 104 10.64 -8.82 11.60
C GLN A 104 10.07 -9.07 12.99
N ASP A 105 8.93 -8.48 13.31
CA ASP A 105 8.31 -8.57 14.64
C ASP A 105 7.83 -9.99 14.96
N TRP A 106 7.49 -10.76 13.93
CA TRP A 106 7.06 -12.14 14.07
C TRP A 106 8.17 -13.18 13.85
N THR A 107 9.42 -12.74 13.75
CA THR A 107 10.59 -13.65 13.73
C THR A 107 10.60 -14.49 15.02
N GLY A 108 10.70 -15.81 14.86
CA GLY A 108 10.62 -16.77 15.97
C GLY A 108 9.22 -17.31 16.28
N HIS A 109 8.14 -16.72 15.71
CA HIS A 109 6.78 -17.26 15.78
C HIS A 109 6.42 -18.11 14.56
N PHE A 110 7.11 -17.87 13.45
CA PHE A 110 6.97 -18.62 12.21
C PHE A 110 8.31 -19.28 11.84
N SER A 111 8.25 -20.30 10.98
CA SER A 111 9.48 -20.92 10.46
C SER A 111 10.30 -19.90 9.65
N ASP A 112 11.61 -20.17 9.55
CA ASP A 112 12.53 -19.32 8.77
C ASP A 112 12.13 -19.26 7.28
N GLU A 113 11.56 -20.36 6.75
CA GLU A 113 11.02 -20.42 5.40
C GLU A 113 9.84 -19.45 5.23
N THR A 114 8.92 -19.40 6.19
CA THR A 114 7.78 -18.46 6.18
C THR A 114 8.26 -17.01 6.21
N ILE A 115 9.23 -16.70 7.08
CA ILE A 115 9.82 -15.36 7.15
C ILE A 115 10.56 -14.99 5.86
N LYS A 116 11.33 -15.93 5.29
CA LYS A 116 12.00 -15.76 4.00
C LYS A 116 10.98 -15.53 2.88
N PHE A 117 9.89 -16.29 2.88
CA PHE A 117 8.79 -16.14 1.95
C PHE A 117 8.17 -14.74 2.05
N LEU A 118 7.77 -14.29 3.22
CA LEU A 118 7.21 -12.94 3.43
C LEU A 118 8.16 -11.85 2.91
N LYS A 119 9.45 -11.96 3.18
CA LYS A 119 10.47 -11.02 2.68
C LYS A 119 10.64 -11.05 1.16
N THR A 120 10.39 -12.18 0.53
CA THR A 120 10.48 -12.35 -0.93
C THR A 120 9.18 -11.96 -1.62
N PHE A 121 8.05 -12.27 -1.00
CA PHE A 121 6.69 -12.03 -1.48
C PHE A 121 6.36 -10.54 -1.68
N MET A 122 6.93 -9.67 -0.89
CA MET A 122 6.81 -8.21 -0.98
C MET A 122 7.03 -7.62 -2.38
N TRP A 123 7.42 -8.48 -3.30
CA TRP A 123 7.90 -8.04 -4.58
C TRP A 123 6.88 -8.16 -5.71
N MET A 124 5.95 -9.08 -5.63
CA MET A 124 4.98 -9.33 -6.69
C MET A 124 3.78 -8.36 -6.70
N ILE A 125 3.58 -7.62 -5.62
CA ILE A 125 2.36 -6.84 -5.42
C ILE A 125 2.44 -5.43 -6.00
N VAL A 126 3.64 -4.89 -6.22
CA VAL A 126 3.83 -3.49 -6.64
C VAL A 126 3.87 -3.31 -8.16
N SER A 127 3.81 -4.39 -8.93
CA SER A 127 3.89 -4.35 -10.40
C SER A 127 2.53 -4.47 -11.11
N SER A 128 1.41 -4.31 -10.42
CA SER A 128 0.12 -4.15 -11.10
C SER A 128 -0.05 -2.70 -11.55
N PRO A 129 -0.37 -2.47 -12.84
CA PRO A 129 -0.56 -1.15 -13.40
C PRO A 129 -1.76 -0.41 -12.81
#